data_9d646e031046a1498936858cb3711467
#
_entry.id   9d646e031046a1498936858cb3711467
#
_cell.length_a   1.000
_cell.length_b   1.000
_cell.length_c   1.000
_cell.angle_alpha   90.00
_cell.angle_beta   90.00
_cell.angle_gamma   90.00
#
_symmetry.space_group_name_H-M   'P 1'
#
loop_
_entity.id
_entity.type
_entity.pdbx_description
1 polymer ?
#
loop_
_entity_poly.entity_id
_entity_poly.type
_entity_poly.pdbx_seq_one_letter_code
_entity_poly.pdbx_strand_id
1 'polypeptide(L)'
;MKESYLSICLHRISDEYSPAYPPIPVKVFERYIKFLKRKYGFISLNDLQNNKTNKGGILLTFDDAYYDFYENAFPILQKYEVPAVLAVITECADTGKSFWTQELNKIIEAFFKEKRQNELSKLNFLKNHSLSFNSVEQTALEIYKILLPIKEKNSALMELKTLLGKPVEFTKMMTWKELKEVHKAGISIASHTVNHLNLTTLNDEELKYELKQSKTKIEEELNTIISVIAYPNGEYNDKVLEFSKKTGYNFAFSVENKSFQITNKDFQIIPRVLVYHQKFWKLCLQFIKLRIENH
;
A
#
# COMPACT_ATOMS: atom_id res chain seq x y z
N MET A 1 -21.76 -13.95 -20.21
CA MET A 1 -20.68 -14.18 -19.22
C MET A 1 -20.55 -12.91 -18.38
N LYS A 2 -20.55 -13.01 -17.04
CA LYS A 2 -20.29 -11.84 -16.19
C LYS A 2 -18.86 -11.39 -16.40
N GLU A 3 -18.64 -10.09 -16.60
CA GLU A 3 -17.31 -9.55 -16.85
C GLU A 3 -16.44 -9.65 -15.61
N SER A 4 -15.17 -10.00 -15.81
CA SER A 4 -14.16 -10.13 -14.76
C SER A 4 -13.24 -8.92 -14.79
N TYR A 5 -12.98 -8.36 -13.61
CA TYR A 5 -12.10 -7.22 -13.39
C TYR A 5 -10.82 -7.66 -12.69
N LEU A 6 -9.73 -6.95 -12.93
CA LEU A 6 -8.51 -7.06 -12.15
C LEU A 6 -8.26 -5.77 -11.39
N SER A 7 -7.88 -5.88 -10.13
CA SER A 7 -7.35 -4.76 -9.38
C SER A 7 -5.87 -4.98 -9.13
N ILE A 8 -5.04 -3.97 -9.40
CA ILE A 8 -3.61 -3.99 -9.15
C ILE A 8 -3.24 -2.99 -8.07
N CYS A 9 -2.37 -3.44 -7.15
CA CYS A 9 -1.85 -2.65 -6.05
C CYS A 9 -0.39 -2.32 -6.30
N LEU A 10 -0.09 -1.05 -6.28
CA LEU A 10 1.24 -0.46 -6.38
C LEU A 10 1.54 0.33 -5.09
N HIS A 11 2.80 0.65 -4.85
CA HIS A 11 3.20 1.49 -3.73
C HIS A 11 4.11 2.62 -4.22
N ARG A 12 5.37 2.33 -4.47
CA ARG A 12 6.39 3.32 -4.79
C ARG A 12 6.72 3.37 -6.28
N ILE A 13 6.77 4.59 -6.82
CA ILE A 13 7.23 4.85 -8.20
C ILE A 13 8.41 5.84 -8.12
N SER A 14 9.64 5.33 -8.18
CA SER A 14 10.82 6.16 -8.00
C SER A 14 12.04 5.52 -8.67
N ASP A 15 12.99 6.35 -9.06
CA ASP A 15 14.31 5.91 -9.50
C ASP A 15 15.32 5.87 -8.33
N GLU A 16 14.85 6.07 -7.08
CA GLU A 16 15.67 5.96 -5.87
C GLU A 16 16.16 4.52 -5.67
N TYR A 17 17.42 4.37 -5.26
CA TYR A 17 17.95 3.08 -4.84
C TYR A 17 17.48 2.76 -3.41
N SER A 18 16.54 1.83 -3.29
CA SER A 18 15.98 1.38 -2.01
C SER A 18 15.85 -0.16 -2.01
N PRO A 19 16.94 -0.88 -1.69
CA PRO A 19 17.00 -2.33 -1.85
C PRO A 19 16.13 -3.12 -0.85
N ALA A 20 15.80 -2.55 0.31
CA ALA A 20 14.90 -3.20 1.27
C ALA A 20 13.44 -3.25 0.75
N TYR A 21 13.02 -2.22 0.03
CA TYR A 21 11.71 -2.16 -0.62
C TYR A 21 11.81 -1.45 -1.97
N PRO A 22 12.24 -2.17 -3.02
CA PRO A 22 12.57 -1.57 -4.31
C PRO A 22 11.37 -0.93 -5.00
N PRO A 23 11.41 0.39 -5.34
CA PRO A 23 10.36 1.04 -6.10
C PRO A 23 10.34 0.55 -7.56
N ILE A 24 9.21 0.76 -8.24
CA ILE A 24 9.14 0.59 -9.70
C ILE A 24 9.75 1.84 -10.34
N PRO A 25 10.76 1.70 -11.24
CA PRO A 25 11.37 2.84 -11.92
C PRO A 25 10.35 3.65 -12.74
N VAL A 26 10.47 4.97 -12.73
CA VAL A 26 9.51 5.90 -13.36
C VAL A 26 9.23 5.57 -14.83
N LYS A 27 10.30 5.33 -15.60
CA LYS A 27 10.18 4.95 -17.03
C LYS A 27 9.50 3.58 -17.23
N VAL A 28 9.71 2.65 -16.30
CA VAL A 28 9.07 1.32 -16.34
C VAL A 28 7.57 1.45 -16.05
N PHE A 29 7.22 2.24 -15.04
CA PHE A 29 5.84 2.55 -14.72
C PHE A 29 5.11 3.21 -15.89
N GLU A 30 5.67 4.26 -16.51
CA GLU A 30 5.04 4.92 -17.67
C GLU A 30 4.80 3.94 -18.83
N ARG A 31 5.76 3.07 -19.15
CA ARG A 31 5.59 2.03 -20.18
C ARG A 31 4.50 1.03 -19.82
N TYR A 32 4.39 0.68 -18.55
CA TYR A 32 3.38 -0.24 -18.04
C TYR A 32 1.99 0.35 -18.16
N ILE A 33 1.79 1.61 -17.75
CA ILE A 33 0.53 2.33 -17.90
C ILE A 33 0.09 2.40 -19.38
N LYS A 34 0.99 2.75 -20.29
CA LYS A 34 0.70 2.76 -21.74
C LYS A 34 0.27 1.38 -22.25
N PHE A 35 0.97 0.33 -21.84
CA PHE A 35 0.64 -1.06 -22.23
C PHE A 35 -0.75 -1.46 -21.74
N LEU A 36 -1.04 -1.24 -20.45
CA LEU A 36 -2.32 -1.61 -19.86
C LEU A 36 -3.48 -0.81 -20.45
N LYS A 37 -3.32 0.51 -20.64
CA LYS A 37 -4.35 1.37 -21.24
C LYS A 37 -4.72 0.89 -22.64
N ARG A 38 -3.71 0.61 -23.48
CA ARG A 38 -3.94 0.16 -24.86
C ARG A 38 -4.61 -1.20 -24.95
N LYS A 39 -4.26 -2.11 -24.05
CA LYS A 39 -4.67 -3.52 -24.18
C LYS A 39 -5.94 -3.88 -23.41
N TYR A 40 -6.18 -3.24 -22.27
CA TYR A 40 -7.23 -3.63 -21.33
C TYR A 40 -8.13 -2.49 -20.89
N GLY A 41 -7.64 -1.26 -20.89
CA GLY A 41 -8.34 -0.10 -20.32
C GLY A 41 -8.33 -0.08 -18.80
N PHE A 42 -8.74 1.07 -18.26
CA PHE A 42 -8.87 1.27 -16.81
C PHE A 42 -10.31 1.61 -16.46
N ILE A 43 -10.72 1.26 -15.25
CA ILE A 43 -12.00 1.64 -14.64
C ILE A 43 -11.73 2.55 -13.44
N SER A 44 -12.60 3.52 -13.23
CA SER A 44 -12.55 4.35 -12.04
C SER A 44 -13.28 3.66 -10.87
N LEU A 45 -12.97 4.10 -9.66
CA LEU A 45 -13.73 3.68 -8.47
C LEU A 45 -15.21 4.06 -8.59
N ASN A 46 -15.50 5.24 -9.14
CA ASN A 46 -16.87 5.71 -9.35
C ASN A 46 -17.65 4.84 -10.35
N ASP A 47 -17.00 4.37 -11.43
CA ASP A 47 -17.64 3.44 -12.37
C ASP A 47 -17.96 2.11 -11.70
N LEU A 48 -17.04 1.62 -10.86
CA LEU A 48 -17.22 0.40 -10.09
C LEU A 48 -18.38 0.54 -9.10
N GLN A 49 -18.45 1.64 -8.34
CA GLN A 49 -19.51 1.90 -7.37
C GLN A 49 -20.91 2.04 -8.00
N ASN A 50 -20.98 2.58 -9.21
CA ASN A 50 -22.24 2.81 -9.92
C ASN A 50 -22.61 1.69 -10.89
N ASN A 51 -21.89 0.57 -10.91
CA ASN A 51 -22.09 -0.55 -11.86
C ASN A 51 -22.14 -0.08 -13.34
N LYS A 52 -21.38 0.97 -13.67
CA LYS A 52 -21.38 1.59 -15.02
C LYS A 52 -20.41 0.93 -16.01
N THR A 53 -19.82 -0.18 -15.64
CA THR A 53 -18.79 -0.82 -16.45
C THR A 53 -19.36 -2.06 -17.13
N ASN A 54 -19.39 -2.05 -18.46
CA ASN A 54 -19.93 -3.14 -19.27
C ASN A 54 -18.85 -3.91 -20.05
N LYS A 55 -17.54 -3.62 -19.82
CA LYS A 55 -16.46 -4.15 -20.67
C LYS A 55 -15.25 -4.71 -19.92
N GLY A 56 -15.36 -4.98 -18.62
CA GLY A 56 -14.18 -5.32 -17.84
C GLY A 56 -13.13 -4.20 -17.82
N GLY A 57 -12.06 -4.37 -17.07
CA GLY A 57 -10.99 -3.38 -16.99
C GLY A 57 -10.10 -3.57 -15.79
N ILE A 58 -9.17 -2.64 -15.62
CA ILE A 58 -8.21 -2.65 -14.53
C ILE A 58 -8.54 -1.52 -13.56
N LEU A 59 -8.75 -1.87 -12.29
CA LEU A 59 -8.77 -0.90 -11.20
C LEU A 59 -7.33 -0.70 -10.72
N LEU A 60 -6.80 0.50 -10.90
CA LEU A 60 -5.45 0.85 -10.48
C LEU A 60 -5.47 1.44 -9.08
N THR A 61 -4.71 0.86 -8.16
CA THR A 61 -4.63 1.34 -6.78
C THR A 61 -3.19 1.54 -6.34
N PHE A 62 -2.99 2.49 -5.43
CA PHE A 62 -1.72 2.75 -4.75
C PHE A 62 -1.96 2.80 -3.25
N ASP A 63 -1.06 2.21 -2.48
CA ASP A 63 -1.14 2.24 -1.02
C ASP A 63 -0.09 3.20 -0.42
N ASP A 64 -0.29 3.53 0.87
CA ASP A 64 0.58 4.30 1.75
C ASP A 64 0.66 5.81 1.50
N ALA A 65 0.34 6.30 0.31
CA ALA A 65 0.48 7.72 -0.08
C ALA A 65 1.91 8.27 0.07
N TYR A 66 2.90 7.56 -0.48
CA TYR A 66 4.26 8.07 -0.58
C TYR A 66 4.32 9.35 -1.41
N TYR A 67 5.26 10.23 -1.09
CA TYR A 67 5.45 11.49 -1.84
C TYR A 67 5.86 11.22 -3.30
N ASP A 68 6.53 10.11 -3.58
CA ASP A 68 6.88 9.73 -4.94
C ASP A 68 5.66 9.39 -5.82
N PHE A 69 4.50 9.08 -5.24
CA PHE A 69 3.25 9.05 -6.00
C PHE A 69 2.92 10.43 -6.57
N TYR A 70 2.96 11.48 -5.74
CA TYR A 70 2.67 12.85 -6.16
C TYR A 70 3.69 13.35 -7.20
N GLU A 71 4.97 13.10 -6.96
CA GLU A 71 6.06 13.59 -7.79
C GLU A 71 6.17 12.86 -9.13
N ASN A 72 5.99 11.53 -9.16
CA ASN A 72 6.31 10.70 -10.31
C ASN A 72 5.10 10.00 -10.93
N ALA A 73 4.24 9.37 -10.12
CA ALA A 73 3.12 8.59 -10.64
C ALA A 73 1.98 9.49 -11.12
N PHE A 74 1.58 10.46 -10.32
CA PHE A 74 0.45 11.34 -10.60
C PHE A 74 0.57 12.10 -11.92
N PRO A 75 1.70 12.74 -12.29
CA PRO A 75 1.84 13.39 -13.60
C PRO A 75 1.69 12.42 -14.78
N ILE A 76 2.14 11.18 -14.62
CA ILE A 76 1.98 10.14 -15.65
C ILE A 76 0.50 9.74 -15.77
N LEU A 77 -0.19 9.55 -14.64
CA LEU A 77 -1.62 9.22 -14.63
C LEU A 77 -2.45 10.34 -15.28
N GLN A 78 -2.17 11.60 -14.98
CA GLN A 78 -2.82 12.76 -15.63
C GLN A 78 -2.55 12.77 -17.12
N LYS A 79 -1.29 12.65 -17.55
CA LYS A 79 -0.88 12.64 -18.99
C LYS A 79 -1.63 11.58 -19.80
N TYR A 80 -1.90 10.44 -19.20
CA TYR A 80 -2.60 9.34 -19.87
C TYR A 80 -4.08 9.24 -19.48
N GLU A 81 -4.62 10.17 -18.73
CA GLU A 81 -6.03 10.17 -18.26
C GLU A 81 -6.40 8.82 -17.65
N VAL A 82 -5.58 8.32 -16.75
CA VAL A 82 -5.77 7.02 -16.07
C VAL A 82 -6.32 7.27 -14.68
N PRO A 83 -7.53 6.78 -14.37
CA PRO A 83 -8.07 6.85 -13.02
C PRO A 83 -7.30 5.94 -12.08
N ALA A 84 -7.16 6.37 -10.84
CA ALA A 84 -6.53 5.58 -9.79
C ALA A 84 -7.18 5.83 -8.42
N VAL A 85 -6.95 4.90 -7.51
CA VAL A 85 -7.31 5.01 -6.10
C VAL A 85 -6.02 5.08 -5.28
N LEU A 86 -5.92 6.05 -4.38
CA LEU A 86 -4.81 6.22 -3.46
C LEU A 86 -5.29 5.98 -2.03
N ALA A 87 -4.76 4.95 -1.37
CA ALA A 87 -5.06 4.64 0.02
C ALA A 87 -4.07 5.35 0.96
N VAL A 88 -4.62 6.08 1.95
CA VAL A 88 -3.90 7.05 2.76
C VAL A 88 -3.78 6.59 4.21
N ILE A 89 -2.56 6.57 4.74
CA ILE A 89 -2.26 6.44 6.17
C ILE A 89 -2.40 7.84 6.78
N THR A 90 -3.42 8.06 7.62
CA THR A 90 -3.76 9.43 8.04
C THR A 90 -2.74 10.04 8.98
N GLU A 91 -2.09 9.28 9.86
CA GLU A 91 -0.99 9.78 10.71
C GLU A 91 0.20 10.25 9.87
N CYS A 92 0.50 9.57 8.75
CA CYS A 92 1.54 10.02 7.83
C CYS A 92 1.15 11.32 7.13
N ALA A 93 -0.12 11.47 6.74
CA ALA A 93 -0.60 12.70 6.11
C ALA A 93 -0.62 13.90 7.06
N ASP A 94 -0.90 13.68 8.35
CA ASP A 94 -0.86 14.70 9.39
C ASP A 94 0.56 15.19 9.68
N THR A 95 1.51 14.27 9.72
CA THR A 95 2.87 14.55 10.22
C THR A 95 3.91 14.71 9.10
N GLY A 96 3.64 14.20 7.91
CA GLY A 96 4.62 14.04 6.81
C GLY A 96 5.70 13.01 7.11
N LYS A 97 5.60 12.30 8.24
CA LYS A 97 6.58 11.31 8.68
C LYS A 97 6.29 9.93 8.11
N SER A 98 7.33 9.18 7.92
CA SER A 98 7.27 7.78 7.49
C SER A 98 6.63 6.88 8.55
N PHE A 99 6.10 5.75 8.15
CA PHE A 99 5.52 4.77 9.07
C PHE A 99 6.51 3.61 9.35
N TRP A 100 6.18 2.79 10.32
CA TRP A 100 7.09 1.82 10.92
C TRP A 100 7.79 0.88 9.93
N THR A 101 7.12 0.43 8.87
CA THR A 101 7.74 -0.49 7.90
C THR A 101 8.81 0.20 7.08
N GLN A 102 8.60 1.48 6.71
CA GLN A 102 9.59 2.25 5.97
C GLN A 102 10.75 2.68 6.86
N GLU A 103 10.48 3.00 8.13
CA GLU A 103 11.55 3.24 9.08
C GLU A 103 12.45 2.02 9.23
N LEU A 104 11.84 0.83 9.39
CA LEU A 104 12.57 -0.44 9.41
C LEU A 104 13.46 -0.60 8.17
N ASN A 105 12.87 -0.47 6.98
CA ASN A 105 13.59 -0.65 5.72
C ASN A 105 14.81 0.27 5.62
N LYS A 106 14.64 1.57 5.92
CA LYS A 106 15.75 2.54 5.84
C LYS A 106 16.83 2.30 6.90
N ILE A 107 16.46 1.84 8.09
CA ILE A 107 17.44 1.47 9.12
C ILE A 107 18.25 0.24 8.67
N ILE A 108 17.60 -0.80 8.13
CA ILE A 108 18.30 -1.99 7.64
C ILE A 108 19.21 -1.62 6.46
N GLU A 109 18.76 -0.79 5.51
CA GLU A 109 19.60 -0.26 4.43
C GLU A 109 20.86 0.42 4.97
N ALA A 110 20.72 1.21 6.04
CA ALA A 110 21.85 1.90 6.67
C ALA A 110 22.87 0.92 7.29
N PHE A 111 22.43 -0.14 7.97
CA PHE A 111 23.32 -1.17 8.49
C PHE A 111 24.11 -1.86 7.38
N PHE A 112 23.47 -2.21 6.27
CA PHE A 112 24.17 -2.84 5.14
C PHE A 112 25.12 -1.89 4.43
N LYS A 113 24.76 -0.62 4.25
CA LYS A 113 25.62 0.41 3.67
C LYS A 113 26.92 0.58 4.47
N GLU A 114 26.86 0.42 5.80
CA GLU A 114 28.02 0.49 6.70
C GLU A 114 28.71 -0.86 6.91
N LYS A 115 28.22 -1.94 6.30
CA LYS A 115 28.75 -3.31 6.51
C LYS A 115 28.61 -3.78 7.98
N ARG A 116 27.61 -3.29 8.70
CA ARG A 116 27.34 -3.57 10.13
C ARG A 116 26.16 -4.50 10.34
N GLN A 117 25.63 -5.15 9.31
CA GLN A 117 24.44 -6.00 9.38
C GLN A 117 24.54 -7.13 10.41
N ASN A 118 25.75 -7.65 10.68
CA ASN A 118 25.95 -8.68 11.69
C ASN A 118 25.68 -8.19 13.14
N GLU A 119 25.71 -6.89 13.37
CA GLU A 119 25.37 -6.32 14.67
C GLU A 119 23.88 -6.45 15.02
N LEU A 120 23.01 -6.65 14.02
CA LEU A 120 21.59 -6.88 14.21
C LEU A 120 21.31 -8.10 15.11
N SER A 121 22.22 -9.08 15.15
CA SER A 121 22.12 -10.23 16.07
C SER A 121 22.16 -9.85 17.57
N LYS A 122 22.60 -8.64 17.90
CA LYS A 122 22.65 -8.14 19.28
C LYS A 122 21.28 -7.65 19.80
N LEU A 123 20.31 -7.43 18.89
CA LEU A 123 19.00 -6.91 19.26
C LEU A 123 18.20 -7.90 20.08
N ASN A 124 17.58 -7.42 21.16
CA ASN A 124 16.89 -8.27 22.12
C ASN A 124 15.72 -9.02 21.50
N PHE A 125 14.93 -8.35 20.66
CA PHE A 125 13.79 -8.95 19.99
C PHE A 125 14.17 -9.98 18.91
N LEU A 126 15.45 -10.07 18.52
CA LEU A 126 15.97 -11.05 17.56
C LEU A 126 16.68 -12.25 18.20
N LYS A 127 16.95 -12.24 19.51
CA LYS A 127 17.77 -13.27 20.20
C LYS A 127 17.27 -14.70 20.00
N ASN A 128 15.97 -14.89 19.85
CA ASN A 128 15.36 -16.21 19.66
C ASN A 128 15.11 -16.57 18.19
N HIS A 129 15.65 -15.77 17.26
CA HIS A 129 15.48 -15.95 15.83
C HIS A 129 16.81 -16.19 15.14
N SER A 130 16.91 -17.26 14.36
CA SER A 130 18.08 -17.56 13.54
C SER A 130 17.96 -16.84 12.20
N LEU A 131 18.52 -15.64 12.10
CA LEU A 131 18.51 -14.83 10.88
C LEU A 131 19.86 -14.92 10.15
N SER A 132 19.79 -14.96 8.83
CA SER A 132 20.96 -14.84 7.97
C SER A 132 20.96 -13.44 7.32
N PHE A 133 21.90 -12.61 7.67
CA PHE A 133 22.00 -11.23 7.14
C PHE A 133 22.71 -11.19 5.78
N ASN A 134 22.21 -11.97 4.80
CA ASN A 134 22.83 -12.15 3.49
C ASN A 134 22.50 -11.05 2.49
N SER A 135 21.29 -10.51 2.55
CA SER A 135 20.87 -9.40 1.68
C SER A 135 19.97 -8.43 2.43
N VAL A 136 19.95 -7.18 1.98
CA VAL A 136 19.10 -6.12 2.54
C VAL A 136 17.63 -6.51 2.48
N GLU A 137 17.16 -6.92 1.30
CA GLU A 137 15.75 -7.29 1.05
C GLU A 137 15.30 -8.44 1.95
N GLN A 138 16.08 -9.53 1.99
CA GLN A 138 15.77 -10.68 2.83
C GLN A 138 15.76 -10.33 4.32
N THR A 139 16.78 -9.63 4.81
CA THR A 139 16.88 -9.22 6.21
C THR A 139 15.71 -8.32 6.61
N ALA A 140 15.37 -7.32 5.79
CA ALA A 140 14.25 -6.44 6.06
C ALA A 140 12.92 -7.22 6.12
N LEU A 141 12.71 -8.15 5.18
CA LEU A 141 11.50 -8.99 5.13
C LEU A 141 11.40 -9.93 6.34
N GLU A 142 12.50 -10.54 6.76
CA GLU A 142 12.52 -11.44 7.93
C GLU A 142 12.23 -10.68 9.22
N ILE A 143 12.85 -9.52 9.44
CA ILE A 143 12.60 -8.67 10.60
C ILE A 143 11.16 -8.10 10.55
N TYR A 144 10.68 -7.69 9.38
CA TYR A 144 9.29 -7.28 9.21
C TYR A 144 8.31 -8.37 9.68
N LYS A 145 8.50 -9.63 9.28
CA LYS A 145 7.63 -10.76 9.69
C LYS A 145 7.66 -11.00 11.21
N ILE A 146 8.82 -10.81 11.84
CA ILE A 146 8.95 -10.90 13.30
C ILE A 146 8.19 -9.77 13.99
N LEU A 147 8.26 -8.55 13.46
CA LEU A 147 7.61 -7.38 14.05
C LEU A 147 6.11 -7.29 13.75
N LEU A 148 5.65 -7.90 12.67
CA LEU A 148 4.25 -7.79 12.22
C LEU A 148 3.22 -8.11 13.33
N PRO A 149 3.35 -9.19 14.10
CA PRO A 149 2.42 -9.52 15.18
C PRO A 149 2.64 -8.71 16.47
N ILE A 150 3.76 -8.00 16.61
CA ILE A 150 4.10 -7.26 17.83
C ILE A 150 3.34 -5.94 17.87
N LYS A 151 2.62 -5.66 18.97
CA LYS A 151 1.95 -4.36 19.16
C LYS A 151 2.95 -3.23 19.36
N GLU A 152 3.91 -3.39 20.24
CA GLU A 152 4.90 -2.37 20.63
C GLU A 152 6.09 -2.28 19.65
N LYS A 153 5.79 -2.09 18.35
CA LYS A 153 6.82 -1.96 17.30
C LYS A 153 7.80 -0.82 17.55
N ASN A 154 7.34 0.24 18.20
CA ASN A 154 8.17 1.41 18.51
C ASN A 154 9.36 1.06 19.39
N SER A 155 9.23 0.13 20.33
CA SER A 155 10.34 -0.34 21.17
C SER A 155 11.44 -1.01 20.33
N ALA A 156 11.06 -1.90 19.41
CA ALA A 156 12.01 -2.56 18.52
C ALA A 156 12.69 -1.57 17.54
N LEU A 157 11.92 -0.61 17.01
CA LEU A 157 12.49 0.44 16.14
C LEU A 157 13.46 1.35 16.92
N MET A 158 13.17 1.64 18.19
CA MET A 158 14.05 2.41 19.05
C MET A 158 15.36 1.64 19.32
N GLU A 159 15.28 0.34 19.58
CA GLU A 159 16.46 -0.51 19.77
C GLU A 159 17.33 -0.54 18.50
N LEU A 160 16.72 -0.66 17.31
CA LEU A 160 17.40 -0.57 16.02
C LEU A 160 18.08 0.79 15.81
N LYS A 161 17.38 1.89 16.07
CA LYS A 161 17.91 3.27 15.96
C LYS A 161 19.07 3.49 16.94
N THR A 162 18.94 2.99 18.17
CA THR A 162 20.00 3.09 19.19
C THR A 162 21.25 2.31 18.78
N LEU A 163 21.08 1.08 18.28
CA LEU A 163 22.19 0.26 17.81
C LEU A 163 22.90 0.89 16.59
N LEU A 164 22.14 1.49 15.68
CA LEU A 164 22.69 2.19 14.53
C LEU A 164 23.50 3.42 14.96
N GLY A 165 23.03 4.16 15.98
CA GLY A 165 23.74 5.27 16.61
C GLY A 165 23.84 6.55 15.78
N LYS A 166 23.04 6.67 14.70
CA LYS A 166 22.99 7.86 13.85
C LYS A 166 21.58 8.07 13.26
N PRO A 167 21.24 9.29 12.86
CA PRO A 167 20.00 9.56 12.14
C PRO A 167 19.98 8.92 10.76
N VAL A 168 18.76 8.54 10.33
CA VAL A 168 18.48 8.03 8.99
C VAL A 168 17.42 8.93 8.35
N GLU A 169 17.62 9.25 7.08
CA GLU A 169 16.61 9.95 6.29
C GLU A 169 15.54 8.93 5.85
N PHE A 170 14.30 9.20 6.24
CA PHE A 170 13.18 8.33 5.91
C PHE A 170 12.48 8.77 4.63
N THR A 171 11.78 7.83 4.00
CA THR A 171 10.97 8.10 2.82
C THR A 171 9.89 9.14 3.13
N LYS A 172 9.84 10.20 2.33
CA LYS A 172 8.84 11.27 2.47
C LYS A 172 7.44 10.75 2.15
N MET A 173 6.46 11.16 2.95
CA MET A 173 5.05 10.88 2.75
C MET A 173 4.32 12.12 2.23
N MET A 174 3.19 11.94 1.53
CA MET A 174 2.31 13.04 1.17
C MET A 174 1.66 13.61 2.42
N THR A 175 1.48 14.93 2.42
CA THR A 175 0.68 15.63 3.42
C THR A 175 -0.71 15.95 2.86
N TRP A 176 -1.61 16.45 3.69
CA TRP A 176 -2.94 16.87 3.24
C TRP A 176 -2.90 17.90 2.11
N LYS A 177 -1.82 18.66 1.98
CA LYS A 177 -1.65 19.61 0.88
C LYS A 177 -1.63 18.88 -0.47
N GLU A 178 -0.73 17.93 -0.64
CA GLU A 178 -0.60 17.16 -1.89
C GLU A 178 -1.83 16.26 -2.12
N LEU A 179 -2.40 15.70 -1.04
CA LEU A 179 -3.62 14.88 -1.12
C LEU A 179 -4.82 15.66 -1.64
N LYS A 180 -5.00 16.92 -1.21
CA LYS A 180 -6.04 17.82 -1.72
C LYS A 180 -5.86 18.11 -3.21
N GLU A 181 -4.62 18.31 -3.64
CA GLU A 181 -4.31 18.56 -5.06
C GLU A 181 -4.63 17.36 -5.95
N VAL A 182 -4.18 16.15 -5.57
CA VAL A 182 -4.44 14.95 -6.37
C VAL A 182 -5.93 14.55 -6.34
N HIS A 183 -6.61 14.73 -5.21
CA HIS A 183 -8.05 14.48 -5.11
C HIS A 183 -8.85 15.43 -6.01
N LYS A 184 -8.55 16.73 -5.98
CA LYS A 184 -9.19 17.72 -6.85
C LYS A 184 -8.95 17.41 -8.33
N ALA A 185 -7.85 16.80 -8.67
CA ALA A 185 -7.51 16.38 -10.04
C ALA A 185 -8.11 15.01 -10.43
N GLY A 186 -8.97 14.41 -9.60
CA GLY A 186 -9.73 13.20 -9.93
C GLY A 186 -9.16 11.88 -9.42
N ILE A 187 -8.09 11.88 -8.62
CA ILE A 187 -7.63 10.68 -7.92
C ILE A 187 -8.62 10.38 -6.79
N SER A 188 -9.18 9.16 -6.78
CA SER A 188 -10.04 8.70 -5.71
C SER A 188 -9.22 8.40 -4.46
N ILE A 189 -9.70 8.79 -3.28
CA ILE A 189 -9.02 8.52 -2.01
C ILE A 189 -9.72 7.40 -1.26
N ALA A 190 -8.93 6.49 -0.70
CA ALA A 190 -9.36 5.42 0.21
C ALA A 190 -8.64 5.55 1.55
N SER A 191 -9.19 4.98 2.61
CA SER A 191 -8.49 4.85 3.89
C SER A 191 -7.44 3.73 3.82
N HIS A 192 -6.28 3.96 4.46
CA HIS A 192 -5.31 2.92 4.77
C HIS A 192 -5.02 2.88 6.28
N THR A 193 -6.07 3.14 7.08
CA THR A 193 -6.06 3.25 8.54
C THR A 193 -5.32 4.49 9.07
N VAL A 194 -5.21 4.60 10.40
CA VAL A 194 -4.47 5.71 11.03
C VAL A 194 -2.96 5.40 11.01
N ASN A 195 -2.56 4.23 11.51
CA ASN A 195 -1.17 3.90 11.83
C ASN A 195 -0.60 2.70 11.03
N HIS A 196 -1.33 2.20 10.03
CA HIS A 196 -0.93 1.02 9.26
C HIS A 196 -0.62 -0.21 10.16
N LEU A 197 -1.48 -0.46 11.14
CA LEU A 197 -1.36 -1.63 12.01
C LEU A 197 -2.01 -2.86 11.38
N ASN A 198 -1.56 -4.05 11.76
CA ASN A 198 -2.28 -5.28 11.39
C ASN A 198 -3.61 -5.34 12.14
N LEU A 199 -4.71 -5.10 11.43
CA LEU A 199 -6.05 -5.00 12.01
C LEU A 199 -6.51 -6.29 12.70
N THR A 200 -6.00 -7.45 12.27
CA THR A 200 -6.42 -8.76 12.81
C THR A 200 -5.90 -8.99 14.24
N THR A 201 -4.88 -8.23 14.68
CA THR A 201 -4.27 -8.34 16.00
C THR A 201 -4.81 -7.35 17.03
N LEU A 202 -5.66 -6.39 16.59
CA LEU A 202 -6.17 -5.33 17.44
C LEU A 202 -7.35 -5.78 18.29
N ASN A 203 -7.53 -5.20 19.48
CA ASN A 203 -8.76 -5.28 20.23
C ASN A 203 -9.86 -4.41 19.59
N ASP A 204 -11.09 -4.46 20.12
CA ASP A 204 -12.25 -3.80 19.51
C ASP A 204 -12.14 -2.27 19.53
N GLU A 205 -11.60 -1.68 20.60
CA GLU A 205 -11.42 -0.22 20.71
C GLU A 205 -10.32 0.28 19.74
N GLU A 206 -9.21 -0.43 19.69
CA GLU A 206 -8.12 -0.14 18.75
C GLU A 206 -8.60 -0.27 17.30
N LEU A 207 -9.32 -1.34 16.98
CA LEU A 207 -9.86 -1.57 15.63
C LEU A 207 -10.87 -0.49 15.23
N LYS A 208 -11.77 -0.14 16.13
CA LYS A 208 -12.74 0.95 15.93
C LYS A 208 -12.02 2.29 15.71
N TYR A 209 -10.97 2.57 16.48
CA TYR A 209 -10.15 3.76 16.32
C TYR A 209 -9.52 3.81 14.93
N GLU A 210 -8.76 2.78 14.53
CA GLU A 210 -8.08 2.71 13.24
C GLU A 210 -9.04 2.91 12.05
N LEU A 211 -10.21 2.27 12.09
CA LEU A 211 -11.18 2.35 11.01
C LEU A 211 -11.95 3.67 10.98
N LYS A 212 -12.46 4.12 12.14
CA LYS A 212 -13.35 5.28 12.21
C LYS A 212 -12.56 6.58 12.10
N GLN A 213 -11.44 6.71 12.82
CA GLN A 213 -10.68 7.97 12.82
C GLN A 213 -10.06 8.24 11.46
N SER A 214 -9.51 7.21 10.78
CA SER A 214 -8.98 7.40 9.44
C SER A 214 -10.05 7.85 8.45
N LYS A 215 -11.25 7.25 8.49
CA LYS A 215 -12.39 7.66 7.65
C LYS A 215 -12.78 9.12 7.92
N THR A 216 -13.06 9.44 9.17
CA THR A 216 -13.50 10.79 9.59
C THR A 216 -12.46 11.84 9.18
N LYS A 217 -11.18 11.58 9.45
CA LYS A 217 -10.09 12.51 9.12
C LYS A 217 -10.00 12.78 7.62
N ILE A 218 -10.05 11.75 6.78
CA ILE A 218 -10.02 11.94 5.33
C ILE A 218 -11.26 12.73 4.84
N GLU A 219 -12.43 12.42 5.37
CA GLU A 219 -13.68 13.09 4.99
C GLU A 219 -13.67 14.58 5.38
N GLU A 220 -13.16 14.92 6.56
CA GLU A 220 -13.00 16.29 7.02
C GLU A 220 -11.98 17.07 6.17
N GLU A 221 -10.80 16.50 5.95
CA GLU A 221 -9.70 17.19 5.23
C GLU A 221 -10.02 17.40 3.74
N LEU A 222 -10.72 16.45 3.11
CA LEU A 222 -11.02 16.50 1.68
C LEU A 222 -12.44 16.99 1.38
N ASN A 223 -13.26 17.23 2.40
CA ASN A 223 -14.69 17.57 2.27
C ASN A 223 -15.43 16.63 1.31
N THR A 224 -15.27 15.34 1.51
CA THR A 224 -15.83 14.28 0.64
C THR A 224 -16.20 13.06 1.49
N ILE A 225 -17.09 12.21 0.98
CA ILE A 225 -17.41 10.93 1.63
C ILE A 225 -16.56 9.84 1.00
N ILE A 226 -15.89 9.05 1.83
CA ILE A 226 -15.16 7.88 1.37
C ILE A 226 -15.87 6.58 1.80
N SER A 227 -15.92 5.62 0.90
CA SER A 227 -16.58 4.33 1.11
C SER A 227 -15.65 3.14 0.95
N VAL A 228 -14.35 3.38 0.81
CA VAL A 228 -13.35 2.34 0.53
C VAL A 228 -12.23 2.39 1.55
N ILE A 229 -11.85 1.19 2.02
CA ILE A 229 -10.66 0.97 2.84
C ILE A 229 -9.72 -0.03 2.16
N ALA A 230 -8.43 0.21 2.19
CA ALA A 230 -7.40 -0.80 1.92
C ALA A 230 -6.90 -1.35 3.25
N TYR A 231 -6.98 -2.65 3.44
CA TYR A 231 -6.48 -3.25 4.67
C TYR A 231 -4.95 -3.31 4.64
N PRO A 232 -4.25 -2.87 5.70
CA PRO A 232 -2.80 -3.05 5.82
C PRO A 232 -2.40 -4.50 5.58
N ASN A 233 -1.40 -4.72 4.72
CA ASN A 233 -0.96 -6.05 4.27
C ASN A 233 -2.03 -6.86 3.51
N GLY A 234 -3.21 -6.33 3.28
CA GLY A 234 -4.36 -7.04 2.72
C GLY A 234 -5.04 -8.00 3.68
N GLU A 235 -4.65 -8.02 4.97
CA GLU A 235 -5.12 -8.98 5.96
C GLU A 235 -6.42 -8.54 6.64
N TYR A 236 -7.33 -9.49 6.80
CA TYR A 236 -8.61 -9.30 7.50
C TYR A 236 -9.14 -10.61 8.08
N ASN A 237 -10.07 -10.49 9.01
CA ASN A 237 -10.88 -11.58 9.56
C ASN A 237 -12.34 -11.12 9.71
N ASP A 238 -13.23 -11.98 10.16
CA ASP A 238 -14.67 -11.68 10.30
C ASP A 238 -14.92 -10.44 11.18
N LYS A 239 -14.13 -10.27 12.25
CA LYS A 239 -14.21 -9.10 13.12
C LYS A 239 -13.89 -7.81 12.36
N VAL A 240 -12.80 -7.78 11.60
CA VAL A 240 -12.40 -6.63 10.77
C VAL A 240 -13.47 -6.30 9.76
N LEU A 241 -14.07 -7.31 9.11
CA LEU A 241 -15.17 -7.13 8.15
C LEU A 241 -16.41 -6.50 8.81
N GLU A 242 -16.79 -7.00 9.97
CA GLU A 242 -17.95 -6.49 10.70
C GLU A 242 -17.75 -5.02 11.09
N PHE A 243 -16.59 -4.67 11.66
CA PHE A 243 -16.29 -3.30 12.04
C PHE A 243 -16.17 -2.36 10.83
N SER A 244 -15.61 -2.83 9.71
CA SER A 244 -15.56 -2.04 8.47
C SER A 244 -16.96 -1.68 7.96
N LYS A 245 -17.88 -2.65 7.93
CA LYS A 245 -19.28 -2.42 7.58
C LYS A 245 -19.95 -1.43 8.53
N LYS A 246 -19.80 -1.62 9.85
CA LYS A 246 -20.36 -0.71 10.87
C LYS A 246 -19.81 0.72 10.76
N THR A 247 -18.59 0.88 10.28
CA THR A 247 -17.96 2.19 10.04
C THR A 247 -18.49 2.87 8.77
N GLY A 248 -19.22 2.14 7.92
CA GLY A 248 -19.81 2.69 6.69
C GLY A 248 -18.90 2.60 5.48
N TYR A 249 -17.97 1.66 5.44
CA TYR A 249 -17.30 1.28 4.22
C TYR A 249 -18.18 0.34 3.39
N ASN A 250 -18.19 0.52 2.07
CA ASN A 250 -18.88 -0.36 1.12
C ASN A 250 -17.94 -1.31 0.41
N PHE A 251 -16.66 -0.93 0.31
CA PHE A 251 -15.62 -1.72 -0.32
C PHE A 251 -14.39 -1.82 0.58
N ALA A 252 -13.76 -2.99 0.55
CA ALA A 252 -12.46 -3.20 1.15
C ALA A 252 -11.49 -3.84 0.16
N PHE A 253 -10.26 -3.34 0.11
CA PHE A 253 -9.20 -3.91 -0.68
C PHE A 253 -8.38 -4.91 0.15
N SER A 254 -8.30 -6.16 -0.34
CA SER A 254 -7.36 -7.18 0.14
C SER A 254 -6.16 -7.34 -0.81
N VAL A 255 -5.24 -8.24 -0.50
CA VAL A 255 -4.13 -8.62 -1.40
C VAL A 255 -4.25 -10.10 -1.73
N GLU A 256 -4.74 -10.40 -2.92
CA GLU A 256 -4.95 -11.76 -3.41
C GLU A 256 -4.78 -11.80 -4.93
N ASN A 257 -4.09 -12.81 -5.43
CA ASN A 257 -3.81 -12.97 -6.87
C ASN A 257 -5.02 -13.53 -7.63
N LYS A 258 -6.14 -12.82 -7.63
CA LYS A 258 -7.35 -13.24 -8.36
C LYS A 258 -8.11 -12.05 -8.97
N SER A 259 -8.92 -12.36 -9.97
CA SER A 259 -9.91 -11.43 -10.52
C SER A 259 -11.15 -11.33 -9.63
N PHE A 260 -11.98 -10.33 -9.86
CA PHE A 260 -13.24 -10.16 -9.16
C PHE A 260 -14.39 -9.81 -10.11
N GLN A 261 -15.61 -9.96 -9.62
CA GLN A 261 -16.83 -9.51 -10.28
C GLN A 261 -17.53 -8.50 -9.38
N ILE A 262 -18.15 -7.51 -9.97
CA ILE A 262 -18.97 -6.55 -9.23
C ILE A 262 -20.27 -7.25 -8.76
N THR A 263 -20.61 -7.05 -7.52
CA THR A 263 -21.82 -7.62 -6.91
C THR A 263 -22.68 -6.50 -6.32
N ASN A 264 -24.00 -6.71 -6.30
CA ASN A 264 -24.94 -5.77 -5.68
C ASN A 264 -25.04 -5.98 -4.15
N LYS A 265 -23.92 -6.24 -3.48
CA LYS A 265 -23.86 -6.36 -2.03
C LYS A 265 -23.55 -5.01 -1.41
N ASP A 266 -24.08 -4.76 -0.22
CA ASP A 266 -23.81 -3.55 0.56
C ASP A 266 -22.33 -3.41 0.93
N PHE A 267 -21.59 -4.53 0.94
CA PHE A 267 -20.15 -4.57 1.19
C PHE A 267 -19.49 -5.63 0.32
N GLN A 268 -18.40 -5.23 -0.35
CA GLN A 268 -17.62 -6.13 -1.20
C GLN A 268 -16.11 -6.04 -0.92
N ILE A 269 -15.46 -7.21 -0.81
CA ILE A 269 -14.01 -7.31 -0.82
C ILE A 269 -13.53 -7.37 -2.27
N ILE A 270 -12.58 -6.52 -2.59
CA ILE A 270 -11.94 -6.45 -3.90
C ILE A 270 -10.50 -6.96 -3.74
N PRO A 271 -10.20 -8.15 -4.26
CA PRO A 271 -8.85 -8.70 -4.23
C PRO A 271 -7.95 -7.90 -5.16
N ARG A 272 -6.73 -7.63 -4.73
CA ARG A 272 -5.75 -6.88 -5.51
C ARG A 272 -4.49 -7.69 -5.70
N VAL A 273 -3.95 -7.60 -6.90
CA VAL A 273 -2.66 -8.19 -7.24
C VAL A 273 -1.56 -7.21 -6.89
N LEU A 274 -0.66 -7.62 -6.01
CA LEU A 274 0.50 -6.81 -5.65
C LEU A 274 1.52 -6.79 -6.81
N VAL A 275 1.91 -5.60 -7.24
CA VAL A 275 2.83 -5.39 -8.36
C VAL A 275 4.08 -4.66 -7.87
N TYR A 276 5.24 -5.30 -7.99
CA TYR A 276 6.52 -4.80 -7.43
C TYR A 276 7.75 -5.03 -8.34
N HIS A 277 7.55 -5.55 -9.57
CA HIS A 277 8.69 -5.86 -10.44
C HIS A 277 9.29 -4.60 -11.07
N GLN A 278 10.59 -4.44 -10.97
CA GLN A 278 11.33 -3.33 -11.56
C GLN A 278 11.56 -3.44 -13.07
N LYS A 279 11.34 -4.63 -13.68
CA LYS A 279 11.54 -4.88 -15.10
C LYS A 279 10.21 -4.94 -15.82
N PHE A 280 10.03 -4.10 -16.86
CA PHE A 280 8.80 -4.00 -17.63
C PHE A 280 8.25 -5.36 -18.10
N TRP A 281 9.09 -6.22 -18.68
CA TRP A 281 8.64 -7.52 -19.17
C TRP A 281 8.12 -8.45 -18.05
N LYS A 282 8.68 -8.36 -16.83
CA LYS A 282 8.19 -9.12 -15.67
C LYS A 282 6.80 -8.64 -15.24
N LEU A 283 6.56 -7.32 -15.25
CA LEU A 283 5.24 -6.74 -14.99
C LEU A 283 4.21 -7.23 -16.00
N CYS A 284 4.56 -7.21 -17.29
CA CYS A 284 3.67 -7.71 -18.34
C CYS A 284 3.38 -9.20 -18.20
N LEU A 285 4.39 -10.02 -17.91
CA LEU A 285 4.20 -11.47 -17.72
C LEU A 285 3.34 -11.78 -16.49
N GLN A 286 3.57 -11.12 -15.36
CA GLN A 286 2.75 -11.26 -14.16
C GLN A 286 1.28 -11.01 -14.50
N PHE A 287 0.99 -9.93 -15.22
CA PHE A 287 -0.37 -9.58 -15.58
C PHE A 287 -1.02 -10.56 -16.55
N ILE A 288 -0.27 -11.01 -17.57
CA ILE A 288 -0.75 -12.00 -18.55
C ILE A 288 -1.07 -13.33 -17.86
N LYS A 289 -0.17 -13.81 -16.99
CA LYS A 289 -0.36 -15.04 -16.22
C LYS A 289 -1.64 -14.99 -15.38
N LEU A 290 -1.83 -13.90 -14.63
CA LEU A 290 -3.02 -13.68 -13.80
C LEU A 290 -4.32 -13.71 -14.61
N ARG A 291 -4.32 -13.18 -15.82
CA ARG A 291 -5.50 -13.24 -16.68
C ARG A 291 -5.78 -14.62 -17.22
N ILE A 292 -4.76 -15.40 -17.52
CA ILE A 292 -4.91 -16.80 -17.99
C ILE A 292 -5.44 -17.69 -16.86
N GLU A 293 -4.95 -17.51 -15.64
CA GLU A 293 -5.35 -18.32 -14.47
C GLU A 293 -6.76 -17.99 -13.96
N ASN A 294 -7.33 -16.84 -14.34
CA ASN A 294 -8.64 -16.37 -13.89
C ASN A 294 -9.73 -16.38 -14.97
N HIS A 295 -9.44 -16.97 -16.14
CA HIS A 295 -10.39 -17.29 -17.21
C HIS A 295 -10.59 -18.79 -17.33
#